data_b755f07593b11068658e9c9da888739e
#
_entry.id   b755f07593b11068658e9c9da888739e
#
_cell.length_a   1.000
_cell.length_b   1.000
_cell.length_c   1.000
_cell.angle_alpha   90.00
_cell.angle_beta   90.00
_cell.angle_gamma   90.00
#
_symmetry.space_group_name_H-M   'P 1'
#
loop_
_entity.id
_entity.type
_entity.pdbx_description
1 polymer ?
#
loop_
_entity_poly.entity_id
_entity_poly.type
_entity_poly.pdbx_seq_one_letter_code
_entity_poly.pdbx_strand_id
1 'polypeptide(L)'
;MADNQVTRNLKGMDDLDFKGWNPADWNGVFAHHHTDDVLVDLKGQPQTHGLQEHIDAMQAFAQKTGGKPVQIKSHPIGFGSGEWTCVVGELEDGSRMVTVAKWRDGAIAEEYIWM
;
A
#
# COMPACT_ATOMS: atom_id res chain seq x y z
N MET A 1 -14.20 17.65 -11.71
CA MET A 1 -12.86 18.14 -11.40
C MET A 1 -11.87 17.05 -11.57
N ALA A 2 -10.75 17.37 -12.21
CA ALA A 2 -9.71 16.39 -12.52
C ALA A 2 -9.17 15.69 -11.27
N ASP A 3 -9.24 16.36 -10.11
CA ASP A 3 -8.59 15.86 -8.90
C ASP A 3 -9.44 14.91 -8.07
N ASN A 4 -10.71 14.68 -8.45
CA ASN A 4 -11.57 13.77 -7.69
C ASN A 4 -11.02 12.35 -7.65
N GLN A 5 -10.46 11.88 -8.74
CA GLN A 5 -9.85 10.55 -8.81
C GLN A 5 -8.63 10.46 -7.90
N VAL A 6 -7.75 11.46 -7.95
CA VAL A 6 -6.57 11.51 -7.09
C VAL A 6 -6.99 11.57 -5.62
N THR A 7 -7.94 12.42 -5.28
CA THR A 7 -8.44 12.54 -3.90
C THR A 7 -8.98 11.22 -3.38
N ARG A 8 -9.80 10.52 -4.20
CA ARG A 8 -10.34 9.21 -3.82
C ARG A 8 -9.24 8.18 -3.62
N ASN A 9 -8.25 8.19 -4.51
CA ASN A 9 -7.16 7.21 -4.43
C ASN A 9 -6.25 7.49 -3.26
N LEU A 10 -6.00 8.76 -2.91
CA LEU A 10 -5.25 9.11 -1.72
C LEU A 10 -5.98 8.68 -0.45
N LYS A 11 -7.31 8.85 -0.41
CA LYS A 11 -8.10 8.34 0.70
C LYS A 11 -8.05 6.82 0.76
N GLY A 12 -8.08 6.15 -0.39
CA GLY A 12 -7.92 4.70 -0.46
C GLY A 12 -6.59 4.24 0.12
N MET A 13 -5.51 4.99 -0.13
CA MET A 13 -4.21 4.67 0.44
C MET A 13 -4.22 4.84 1.97
N ASP A 14 -4.87 5.88 2.50
CA ASP A 14 -5.04 6.04 3.94
C ASP A 14 -5.77 4.83 4.53
N ASP A 15 -6.88 4.44 3.93
CA ASP A 15 -7.67 3.30 4.41
C ASP A 15 -6.87 2.01 4.35
N LEU A 16 -6.15 1.80 3.25
CA LEU A 16 -5.31 0.62 3.08
C LEU A 16 -4.28 0.52 4.20
N ASP A 17 -3.56 1.60 4.46
CA ASP A 17 -2.46 1.58 5.41
C ASP A 17 -2.95 1.57 6.86
N PHE A 18 -3.94 2.39 7.19
CA PHE A 18 -4.37 2.52 8.59
C PHE A 18 -5.40 1.48 9.02
N LYS A 19 -6.17 0.94 8.09
CA LYS A 19 -7.22 -0.04 8.39
C LYS A 19 -6.92 -1.44 7.86
N GLY A 20 -5.96 -1.56 6.95
CA GLY A 20 -5.57 -2.85 6.35
C GLY A 20 -4.19 -3.30 6.80
N TRP A 21 -3.17 -2.49 6.52
CA TRP A 21 -1.78 -2.81 6.86
C TRP A 21 -1.56 -2.83 8.38
N ASN A 22 -1.85 -1.72 9.07
CA ASN A 22 -1.56 -1.60 10.49
C ASN A 22 -2.20 -2.68 11.35
N PRO A 23 -3.50 -3.01 11.17
CA PRO A 23 -4.09 -4.10 11.94
C PRO A 23 -3.83 -5.48 11.35
N ALA A 24 -3.10 -5.57 10.24
CA ALA A 24 -2.82 -6.83 9.53
C ALA A 24 -4.11 -7.52 9.06
N ASP A 25 -5.05 -6.75 8.55
CA ASP A 25 -6.31 -7.26 8.01
C ASP A 25 -6.12 -7.64 6.54
N TRP A 26 -5.31 -8.69 6.31
CA TRP A 26 -4.83 -9.06 4.99
C TRP A 26 -5.94 -9.47 4.03
N ASN A 27 -6.91 -10.23 4.50
CA ASN A 27 -7.98 -10.74 3.65
C ASN A 27 -9.21 -9.83 3.62
N GLY A 28 -9.22 -8.77 4.41
CA GLY A 28 -10.30 -7.79 4.45
C GLY A 28 -9.91 -6.50 3.74
N VAL A 29 -9.66 -5.44 4.53
CA VAL A 29 -9.38 -4.11 3.97
C VAL A 29 -8.16 -4.11 3.07
N PHE A 30 -7.08 -4.81 3.45
CA PHE A 30 -5.87 -4.87 2.63
C PHE A 30 -6.19 -5.44 1.23
N ALA A 31 -6.84 -6.60 1.19
CA ALA A 31 -7.18 -7.25 -0.08
C ALA A 31 -8.10 -6.38 -0.94
N HIS A 32 -9.08 -5.72 -0.34
CA HIS A 32 -10.09 -4.95 -1.07
C HIS A 32 -9.51 -3.71 -1.76
N HIS A 33 -8.33 -3.26 -1.37
CA HIS A 33 -7.68 -2.10 -1.97
C HIS A 33 -6.71 -2.46 -3.09
N HIS A 34 -6.67 -3.74 -3.48
CA HIS A 34 -5.82 -4.22 -4.57
C HIS A 34 -6.64 -4.96 -5.61
N THR A 35 -6.22 -4.91 -6.87
CA THR A 35 -6.82 -5.75 -7.90
C THR A 35 -6.29 -7.18 -7.77
N ASP A 36 -7.02 -8.15 -8.33
CA ASP A 36 -6.61 -9.56 -8.26
C ASP A 36 -5.26 -9.81 -8.95
N ASP A 37 -4.95 -9.00 -9.96
CA ASP A 37 -3.73 -9.13 -10.76
C ASP A 37 -2.65 -8.11 -10.39
N VAL A 38 -2.71 -7.54 -9.19
CA VAL A 38 -1.80 -6.48 -8.76
C VAL A 38 -0.33 -6.87 -8.92
N LEU A 39 0.45 -5.95 -9.50
CA LEU A 39 1.90 -6.06 -9.58
C LEU A 39 2.50 -5.25 -8.42
N VAL A 40 3.36 -5.87 -7.62
CA VAL A 40 4.02 -5.17 -6.52
C VAL A 40 5.53 -5.33 -6.62
N ASP A 41 6.21 -4.19 -6.59
CA ASP A 41 7.67 -4.11 -6.61
C ASP A 41 8.14 -3.45 -5.32
N LEU A 42 8.40 -4.26 -4.31
CA LEU A 42 9.02 -3.80 -3.07
C LEU A 42 10.53 -3.86 -3.27
N LYS A 43 11.17 -2.71 -3.24
CA LYS A 43 12.61 -2.62 -3.56
C LYS A 43 13.42 -3.50 -2.61
N GLY A 44 14.30 -4.30 -3.19
CA GLY A 44 15.12 -5.26 -2.45
C GLY A 44 14.48 -6.63 -2.30
N GLN A 45 13.26 -6.83 -2.81
CA GLN A 45 12.55 -8.10 -2.77
C GLN A 45 12.13 -8.50 -4.19
N PRO A 46 11.88 -9.78 -4.45
CA PRO A 46 11.32 -10.21 -5.73
C PRO A 46 9.96 -9.57 -5.96
N GLN A 47 9.68 -9.21 -7.22
CA GLN A 47 8.34 -8.74 -7.61
C GLN A 47 7.30 -9.82 -7.35
N THR A 48 6.11 -9.40 -6.92
CA THR A 48 4.97 -10.31 -6.82
C THR A 48 3.94 -9.97 -7.89
N HIS A 49 3.26 -10.98 -8.37
CA HIS A 49 2.22 -10.87 -9.39
C HIS A 49 0.96 -11.54 -8.87
N GLY A 50 -0.07 -10.74 -8.65
CA GLY A 50 -1.33 -11.21 -8.12
C GLY A 50 -1.49 -10.98 -6.62
N LEU A 51 -2.75 -10.86 -6.22
CA LEU A 51 -3.11 -10.49 -4.86
C LEU A 51 -2.61 -11.50 -3.83
N GLN A 52 -2.77 -12.80 -4.11
CA GLN A 52 -2.39 -13.81 -3.13
C GLN A 52 -0.88 -13.81 -2.88
N GLU A 53 -0.07 -13.65 -3.94
CA GLU A 53 1.38 -13.54 -3.76
C GLU A 53 1.75 -12.32 -2.93
N HIS A 54 1.05 -11.21 -3.15
CA HIS A 54 1.32 -9.99 -2.38
C HIS A 54 0.96 -10.18 -0.91
N ILE A 55 -0.20 -10.75 -0.63
CA ILE A 55 -0.61 -11.04 0.76
C ILE A 55 0.39 -11.98 1.43
N ASP A 56 0.77 -13.06 0.76
CA ASP A 56 1.72 -14.02 1.32
C ASP A 56 3.07 -13.36 1.64
N ALA A 57 3.54 -12.49 0.73
CA ALA A 57 4.80 -11.78 0.93
C ALA A 57 4.72 -10.82 2.13
N MET A 58 3.60 -10.11 2.28
CA MET A 58 3.43 -9.16 3.38
C MET A 58 3.24 -9.88 4.71
N GLN A 59 2.54 -11.01 4.73
CA GLN A 59 2.44 -11.83 5.94
C GLN A 59 3.81 -12.35 6.38
N ALA A 60 4.62 -12.82 5.43
CA ALA A 60 5.98 -13.27 5.73
C ALA A 60 6.84 -12.12 6.26
N PHE A 61 6.67 -10.93 5.69
CA PHE A 61 7.38 -9.74 6.15
C PHE A 61 6.96 -9.38 7.58
N ALA A 62 5.67 -9.45 7.88
CA ALA A 62 5.14 -9.14 9.21
C ALA A 62 5.59 -10.15 10.28
N GLN A 63 5.88 -11.40 9.90
CA GLN A 63 6.39 -12.38 10.87
C GLN A 63 7.72 -11.96 11.49
N LYS A 64 8.51 -11.18 10.79
CA LYS A 64 9.79 -10.67 11.29
C LYS A 64 9.60 -9.69 12.46
N THR A 65 8.42 -9.14 12.61
CA THR A 65 8.06 -8.18 13.66
C THR A 65 6.90 -8.67 14.53
N GLY A 66 6.77 -9.99 14.69
CA GLY A 66 5.83 -10.59 15.63
C GLY A 66 4.40 -10.76 15.11
N GLY A 67 4.21 -10.76 13.80
CA GLY A 67 2.91 -11.01 13.18
C GLY A 67 2.17 -9.76 12.74
N LYS A 68 2.60 -8.59 13.16
CA LYS A 68 2.12 -7.31 12.64
C LYS A 68 3.27 -6.55 12.00
N PRO A 69 3.04 -5.88 10.87
CA PRO A 69 4.09 -5.10 10.22
C PRO A 69 4.44 -3.88 11.05
N VAL A 70 5.59 -3.27 10.74
CA VAL A 70 5.94 -1.97 11.32
C VAL A 70 4.78 -1.02 11.05
N GLN A 71 4.31 -0.34 12.09
CA GLN A 71 3.12 0.48 12.00
C GLN A 71 3.39 1.78 11.26
N ILE A 72 2.46 2.18 10.42
CA ILE A 72 2.51 3.47 9.73
C ILE A 72 1.81 4.48 10.63
N LYS A 73 2.55 5.54 10.98
CA LYS A 73 2.09 6.56 11.90
C LYS A 73 1.25 7.61 11.19
N SER A 74 1.69 8.04 10.02
CA SER A 74 1.02 9.10 9.27
C SER A 74 1.46 9.11 7.82
N HIS A 75 0.72 9.83 6.97
CA HIS A 75 1.07 10.15 5.60
C HIS A 75 1.32 11.65 5.48
N PRO A 76 2.53 12.14 5.82
CA PRO A 76 2.79 13.59 5.78
C PRO A 76 2.82 14.17 4.37
N ILE A 77 3.04 13.35 3.36
CA ILE A 77 3.09 13.80 1.97
C ILE A 77 2.26 12.84 1.14
N GLY A 78 1.34 13.37 0.34
CA GLY A 78 0.57 12.60 -0.62
C GLY A 78 0.16 13.48 -1.77
N PHE A 79 0.34 13.00 -2.99
CA PHE A 79 -0.05 13.72 -4.20
C PHE A 79 -0.25 12.71 -5.34
N GLY A 80 -0.74 13.19 -6.47
CA GLY A 80 -0.92 12.31 -7.61
C GLY A 80 -1.36 13.03 -8.85
N SER A 81 -1.54 12.27 -9.91
CA SER A 81 -2.02 12.75 -11.19
C SER A 81 -2.70 11.60 -11.92
N GLY A 82 -3.93 11.81 -12.38
CA GLY A 82 -4.69 10.78 -13.08
C GLY A 82 -4.85 9.52 -12.24
N GLU A 83 -4.38 8.41 -12.74
CA GLU A 83 -4.47 7.10 -12.09
C GLU A 83 -3.36 6.86 -11.05
N TRP A 84 -2.43 7.79 -10.89
CA TRP A 84 -1.22 7.59 -10.09
C TRP A 84 -1.26 8.39 -8.80
N THR A 85 -0.77 7.79 -7.72
CA THR A 85 -0.52 8.48 -6.45
C THR A 85 0.89 8.19 -5.99
N CYS A 86 1.43 9.13 -5.20
CA CYS A 86 2.69 8.95 -4.49
C CYS A 86 2.45 9.38 -3.04
N VAL A 87 2.74 8.48 -2.11
CA VAL A 87 2.52 8.73 -0.68
C VAL A 87 3.80 8.43 0.07
N VAL A 88 4.20 9.35 0.95
CA VAL A 88 5.29 9.13 1.90
C VAL A 88 4.66 8.81 3.24
N GLY A 89 4.92 7.60 3.74
CA GLY A 89 4.47 7.16 5.05
C GLY A 89 5.58 7.33 6.09
N GLU A 90 5.23 7.87 7.24
CA GLU A 90 6.14 7.92 8.39
C GLU A 90 5.83 6.72 9.27
N LEU A 91 6.86 5.91 9.54
CA LEU A 91 6.71 4.69 10.34
C LEU A 91 7.01 4.96 11.81
N GLU A 92 6.49 4.10 12.67
CA GLU A 92 6.68 4.25 14.14
C GLU A 92 8.14 4.18 14.56
N ASP A 93 8.99 3.50 13.79
CA ASP A 93 10.43 3.42 14.09
C ASP A 93 11.21 4.64 13.61
N GLY A 94 10.53 5.65 13.04
CA GLY A 94 11.16 6.87 12.54
C GLY A 94 11.61 6.81 11.09
N SER A 95 11.56 5.65 10.47
CA SER A 95 11.88 5.52 9.04
C SER A 95 10.71 5.96 8.18
N ARG A 96 10.92 6.01 6.86
CA ARG A 96 9.88 6.38 5.91
C ARG A 96 9.73 5.34 4.83
N MET A 97 8.51 5.25 4.33
CA MET A 97 8.15 4.38 3.22
C MET A 97 7.57 5.25 2.12
N VAL A 98 8.00 5.05 0.88
CA VAL A 98 7.45 5.75 -0.28
C VAL A 98 6.73 4.74 -1.13
N THR A 99 5.45 5.01 -1.42
CA THR A 99 4.63 4.14 -2.26
C THR A 99 4.12 4.91 -3.46
N VAL A 100 4.48 4.43 -4.65
CA VAL A 100 3.92 4.92 -5.91
C VAL A 100 2.93 3.85 -6.39
N ALA A 101 1.69 4.25 -6.61
CA ALA A 101 0.64 3.30 -6.97
C ALA A 101 -0.15 3.76 -8.18
N LYS A 102 -0.46 2.81 -9.05
CA LYS A 102 -1.41 3.02 -10.14
C LYS A 102 -2.73 2.36 -9.76
N TRP A 103 -3.81 3.09 -9.89
CA TRP A 103 -5.14 2.67 -9.45
C TRP A 103 -6.03 2.32 -10.65
N ARG A 104 -6.91 1.35 -10.45
CA ARG A 104 -7.93 0.97 -11.42
C ARG A 104 -9.22 0.70 -10.66
N ASP A 105 -10.25 1.51 -10.92
CA ASP A 105 -11.57 1.37 -10.29
C ASP A 105 -11.51 1.33 -8.75
N GLY A 106 -10.68 2.20 -8.17
CA GLY A 106 -10.59 2.31 -6.71
C GLY A 106 -9.68 1.29 -6.04
N ALA A 107 -8.95 0.49 -6.80
CA ALA A 107 -8.02 -0.51 -6.28
C ALA A 107 -6.66 -0.36 -6.94
N ILE A 108 -5.60 -0.73 -6.22
CA ILE A 108 -4.24 -0.63 -6.71
C ILE A 108 -3.98 -1.78 -7.70
N ALA A 109 -3.57 -1.40 -8.92
CA ALA A 109 -3.20 -2.36 -9.97
C ALA A 109 -1.69 -2.56 -10.06
N GLU A 110 -0.91 -1.54 -9.73
CA GLU A 110 0.56 -1.61 -9.68
C GLU A 110 1.04 -0.81 -8.48
N GLU A 111 2.05 -1.32 -7.82
CA GLU A 111 2.55 -0.67 -6.62
C GLU A 111 4.08 -0.79 -6.57
N TYR A 112 4.74 0.31 -6.28
CA TYR A 112 6.20 0.39 -6.19
C TYR A 112 6.53 1.00 -4.83
N ILE A 113 7.28 0.24 -4.01
CA ILE A 113 7.49 0.60 -2.61
C ILE A 113 8.98 0.68 -2.30
N TRP A 114 9.37 1.76 -1.66
CA TRP A 114 10.72 1.98 -1.11
C TRP A 114 10.59 2.13 0.41
N MET A 115 11.39 1.34 1.13
CA MET A 115 11.38 1.41 2.59
C MET A 115 12.77 1.69 3.14
#